data_4267fdfbeef505fbdfb1f863d548ebfc
#
_entry.id   4267fdfbeef505fbdfb1f863d548ebfc
#
_cell.length_a   1.000
_cell.length_b   1.000
_cell.length_c   1.000
_cell.angle_alpha   90.00
_cell.angle_beta   90.00
_cell.angle_gamma   90.00
#
_symmetry.space_group_name_H-M   'P 1'
#
loop_
_entity.id
_entity.type
_entity.pdbx_description
1 polymer ?
#
loop_
_entity_poly.entity_id
_entity_poly.type
_entity_poly.pdbx_seq_one_letter_code
_entity_poly.pdbx_strand_id
1 'polypeptide(L)'
;MQTINEEVITPHTGWMGNIEKGQILRITGRSVLDFNAFKSGDTREYFDTARTRIYNLNMFPSKGHRLFSKQNNPMMKILDDGFAKIGTHDLQSGHGCSEGILKILEPLGIRFENLPDPLGFFRNLKITPDGKIRPQPKGPLEPVSIDLEAE
;
A
#
# COMPACT_ATOMS: atom_id res chain seq x y z
N MET A 1 14.86 -17.28 -4.23
CA MET A 1 14.21 -16.15 -4.94
C MET A 1 15.31 -15.28 -5.53
N GLN A 2 15.23 -14.93 -6.81
CA GLN A 2 16.21 -14.06 -7.45
C GLN A 2 15.70 -12.62 -7.42
N THR A 3 16.52 -11.67 -6.96
CA THR A 3 16.21 -10.24 -7.03
C THR A 3 16.38 -9.76 -8.47
N ILE A 4 15.31 -9.17 -9.03
CA ILE A 4 15.30 -8.65 -10.40
C ILE A 4 15.72 -7.18 -10.40
N ASN A 5 15.23 -6.42 -9.44
CA ASN A 5 15.55 -5.00 -9.24
C ASN A 5 15.51 -4.65 -7.76
N GLU A 6 16.28 -3.65 -7.36
CA GLU A 6 16.28 -3.09 -6.01
C GLU A 6 16.50 -1.59 -6.08
N GLU A 7 15.63 -0.83 -5.40
CA GLU A 7 15.65 0.63 -5.39
C GLU A 7 15.51 1.15 -3.95
N VAL A 8 16.23 2.21 -3.64
CA VAL A 8 16.12 2.92 -2.36
C VAL A 8 15.28 4.18 -2.55
N ILE A 9 14.14 4.24 -1.87
CA ILE A 9 13.26 5.41 -1.89
C ILE A 9 13.66 6.34 -0.76
N THR A 10 14.16 7.53 -1.10
CA THR A 10 14.50 8.55 -0.10
C THR A 10 13.26 9.28 0.39
N PRO A 11 13.27 9.86 1.61
CA PRO A 11 12.14 10.63 2.13
C PRO A 11 11.67 11.72 1.16
N HIS A 12 10.36 11.93 1.08
CA HIS A 12 9.69 12.90 0.20
C HIS A 12 9.86 12.64 -1.30
N THR A 13 10.31 11.44 -1.67
CA THR A 13 10.35 10.98 -3.07
C THR A 13 9.39 9.81 -3.25
N GLY A 14 9.30 9.29 -4.47
CA GLY A 14 8.50 8.12 -4.79
C GLY A 14 9.17 7.26 -5.85
N TRP A 15 8.64 6.08 -6.01
CA TRP A 15 9.04 5.11 -7.02
C TRP A 15 7.82 4.56 -7.74
N MET A 16 7.96 4.27 -9.01
CA MET A 16 6.96 3.58 -9.82
C MET A 16 7.66 2.52 -10.66
N GLY A 17 7.05 1.33 -10.73
CA GLY A 17 7.54 0.25 -11.55
C GLY A 17 6.43 -0.72 -11.94
N ASN A 18 6.69 -1.54 -12.94
CA ASN A 18 5.78 -2.60 -13.37
C ASN A 18 6.13 -3.89 -12.63
N ILE A 19 5.10 -4.55 -12.12
CA ILE A 19 5.20 -5.87 -11.49
C ILE A 19 4.31 -6.81 -12.28
N GLU A 20 4.90 -7.88 -12.80
CA GLU A 20 4.16 -8.87 -13.56
C GLU A 20 3.53 -9.93 -12.65
N LYS A 21 2.48 -10.57 -13.13
CA LYS A 21 1.81 -11.65 -12.41
C LYS A 21 2.79 -12.71 -11.89
N GLY A 22 2.70 -13.02 -10.62
CA GLY A 22 3.55 -13.97 -9.91
C GLY A 22 4.90 -13.41 -9.45
N GLN A 23 5.22 -12.17 -9.81
CA GLN A 23 6.38 -11.48 -9.21
C GLN A 23 6.04 -10.98 -7.82
N ILE A 24 7.06 -10.86 -6.99
CA ILE A 24 6.94 -10.41 -5.61
C ILE A 24 7.60 -9.04 -5.47
N LEU A 25 6.82 -8.08 -4.97
CA LEU A 25 7.32 -6.79 -4.48
C LEU A 25 7.60 -6.91 -2.99
N ARG A 26 8.86 -6.78 -2.59
CA ARG A 26 9.24 -6.63 -1.19
C ARG A 26 9.43 -5.16 -0.86
N ILE A 27 8.71 -4.68 0.13
CA ILE A 27 8.88 -3.32 0.67
C ILE A 27 9.49 -3.45 2.06
N THR A 28 10.65 -2.81 2.26
CA THR A 28 11.36 -2.82 3.54
C THR A 28 11.51 -1.38 4.04
N GLY A 29 11.11 -1.12 5.28
CA GLY A 29 11.20 0.23 5.82
C GLY A 29 10.92 0.34 7.32
N ARG A 30 11.08 1.58 7.83
CA ARG A 30 10.81 1.96 9.23
C ARG A 30 9.81 3.10 9.35
N SER A 31 9.44 3.73 8.25
CA SER A 31 8.54 4.88 8.23
C SER A 31 7.35 4.62 7.32
N VAL A 32 6.32 5.44 7.47
CA VAL A 32 5.11 5.35 6.65
C VAL A 32 5.45 5.49 5.18
N LEU A 33 4.85 4.63 4.37
CA LEU A 33 4.93 4.68 2.92
C LEU A 33 3.51 4.57 2.35
N ASP A 34 3.15 5.51 1.50
CA ASP A 34 1.90 5.48 0.77
C ASP A 34 2.05 4.62 -0.49
N PHE A 35 1.20 3.61 -0.61
CA PHE A 35 1.23 2.63 -1.70
C PHE A 35 -0.04 2.69 -2.52
N ASN A 36 0.12 2.73 -3.83
CA ASN A 36 -0.95 2.57 -4.80
C ASN A 36 -0.58 1.53 -5.84
N ALA A 37 -1.57 0.81 -6.34
CA ALA A 37 -1.42 -0.10 -7.47
C ALA A 37 -2.43 0.26 -8.57
N PHE A 38 -1.97 0.18 -9.80
CA PHE A 38 -2.77 0.41 -11.00
C PHE A 38 -2.62 -0.79 -11.93
N LYS A 39 -3.68 -1.11 -12.66
CA LYS A 39 -3.57 -2.10 -13.72
C LYS A 39 -2.73 -1.55 -14.86
N SER A 40 -1.76 -2.33 -15.30
CA SER A 40 -0.95 -1.96 -16.46
C SER A 40 -1.84 -1.77 -17.70
N GLY A 41 -1.68 -0.62 -18.37
CA GLY A 41 -2.47 -0.26 -19.54
C GLY A 41 -3.87 0.30 -19.27
N ASP A 42 -4.38 0.25 -18.03
CA ASP A 42 -5.65 0.90 -17.66
C ASP A 42 -5.62 1.48 -16.25
N THR A 43 -5.18 2.71 -16.12
CA THR A 43 -5.07 3.42 -14.83
C THR A 43 -6.42 3.72 -14.16
N ARG A 44 -7.55 3.48 -14.82
CA ARG A 44 -8.89 3.57 -14.22
C ARG A 44 -9.20 2.37 -13.32
N GLU A 45 -8.49 1.26 -13.50
CA GLU A 45 -8.50 0.15 -12.58
C GLU A 45 -7.33 0.28 -11.61
N TYR A 46 -7.61 0.73 -10.40
CA TYR A 46 -6.65 1.01 -9.35
C TYR A 46 -7.05 0.37 -8.03
N PHE A 47 -6.10 0.21 -7.14
CA PHE A 47 -6.30 -0.25 -5.77
C PHE A 47 -7.37 0.59 -5.05
N ASP A 48 -8.28 -0.10 -4.35
CA ASP A 48 -9.39 0.52 -3.63
C ASP A 48 -9.44 0.03 -2.17
N THR A 49 -9.38 0.97 -1.24
CA THR A 49 -9.33 0.69 0.19
C THR A 49 -10.64 0.08 0.72
N ALA A 50 -11.79 0.57 0.25
CA ALA A 50 -13.09 0.07 0.71
C ALA A 50 -13.33 -1.38 0.27
N ARG A 51 -13.01 -1.71 -0.99
CA ARG A 51 -13.11 -3.08 -1.52
C ARG A 51 -12.15 -4.02 -0.82
N THR A 52 -10.95 -3.56 -0.57
CA THR A 52 -9.95 -4.35 0.17
C THR A 52 -10.43 -4.69 1.57
N ARG A 53 -11.05 -3.74 2.30
CA ARG A 53 -11.64 -4.01 3.61
C ARG A 53 -12.77 -5.04 3.54
N ILE A 54 -13.73 -4.82 2.64
CA ILE A 54 -14.94 -5.66 2.63
C ILE A 54 -14.66 -7.08 2.13
N TYR A 55 -13.81 -7.25 1.13
CA TYR A 55 -13.49 -8.59 0.62
C TYR A 55 -12.61 -9.41 1.56
N ASN A 56 -11.80 -8.76 2.39
CA ASN A 56 -11.04 -9.45 3.44
C ASN A 56 -11.80 -9.51 4.78
N LEU A 57 -12.96 -8.86 4.90
CA LEU A 57 -13.69 -8.71 6.16
C LEU A 57 -12.80 -8.20 7.30
N ASN A 58 -11.90 -7.27 6.98
CA ASN A 58 -10.91 -6.76 7.92
C ASN A 58 -10.61 -5.28 7.66
N MET A 59 -10.46 -4.52 8.74
CA MET A 59 -10.12 -3.10 8.68
C MET A 59 -8.63 -2.87 8.41
N PHE A 60 -7.79 -3.86 8.69
CA PHE A 60 -6.34 -3.78 8.54
C PHE A 60 -5.83 -4.93 7.67
N PRO A 61 -5.17 -4.64 6.55
CA PRO A 61 -4.60 -5.68 5.71
C PRO A 61 -3.37 -6.31 6.38
N SER A 62 -3.21 -7.61 6.23
CA SER A 62 -2.07 -8.36 6.73
C SER A 62 -1.88 -9.65 5.93
N LYS A 63 -0.95 -10.49 6.34
CA LYS A 63 -0.61 -11.77 5.70
C LYS A 63 -1.84 -12.59 5.34
N GLY A 64 -1.90 -13.04 4.10
CA GLY A 64 -2.98 -13.83 3.51
C GLY A 64 -4.09 -12.99 2.87
N HIS A 65 -4.20 -11.71 3.21
CA HIS A 65 -5.18 -10.81 2.59
C HIS A 65 -4.78 -10.42 1.16
N ARG A 66 -5.79 -10.06 0.37
CA ARG A 66 -5.62 -9.53 -0.98
C ARG A 66 -5.95 -8.05 -1.04
N LEU A 67 -5.25 -7.34 -1.89
CA LEU A 67 -5.57 -5.98 -2.29
C LEU A 67 -6.47 -6.04 -3.52
N PHE A 68 -7.60 -5.33 -3.48
CA PHE A 68 -8.61 -5.35 -4.54
C PHE A 68 -8.68 -4.02 -5.29
N SER A 69 -8.98 -4.10 -6.58
CA SER A 69 -9.18 -2.93 -7.41
C SER A 69 -10.57 -2.32 -7.25
N LYS A 70 -10.73 -1.10 -7.75
CA LYS A 70 -12.02 -0.41 -7.91
C LYS A 70 -13.07 -1.26 -8.67
N GLN A 71 -12.64 -2.16 -9.52
CA GLN A 71 -13.48 -3.06 -10.31
C GLN A 71 -13.68 -4.43 -9.67
N ASN A 72 -13.33 -4.59 -8.40
CA ASN A 72 -13.45 -5.82 -7.59
C ASN A 72 -12.53 -6.97 -8.04
N ASN A 73 -11.46 -6.68 -8.76
CA ASN A 73 -10.48 -7.70 -9.13
C ASN A 73 -9.34 -7.77 -8.09
N PRO A 74 -8.84 -8.95 -7.75
CA PRO A 74 -7.63 -9.07 -6.97
C PRO A 74 -6.45 -8.50 -7.77
N MET A 75 -5.60 -7.73 -7.11
CA MET A 75 -4.42 -7.12 -7.72
C MET A 75 -3.13 -7.68 -7.13
N MET A 76 -3.09 -7.82 -5.82
CA MET A 76 -1.92 -8.33 -5.10
C MET A 76 -2.35 -9.13 -3.87
N LYS A 77 -1.52 -10.11 -3.49
CA LYS A 77 -1.69 -10.88 -2.26
C LYS A 77 -0.54 -10.61 -1.30
N ILE A 78 -0.84 -10.35 -0.04
CA ILE A 78 0.18 -10.22 1.02
C ILE A 78 0.66 -11.62 1.39
N LEU A 79 1.89 -11.95 1.03
CA LEU A 79 2.50 -13.26 1.32
C LEU A 79 3.11 -13.30 2.70
N ASP A 80 3.75 -12.21 3.12
CA ASP A 80 4.34 -12.07 4.44
C ASP A 80 4.23 -10.64 4.95
N ASP A 81 4.17 -10.47 6.27
CA ASP A 81 3.99 -9.19 6.93
C ASP A 81 4.78 -9.17 8.25
N GLY A 82 6.00 -8.67 8.17
CA GLY A 82 6.87 -8.51 9.34
C GLY A 82 6.39 -7.43 10.31
N PHE A 83 5.50 -6.53 9.88
CA PHE A 83 4.95 -5.47 10.72
C PHE A 83 3.77 -5.92 11.60
N ALA A 84 3.12 -7.02 11.28
CA ALA A 84 1.92 -7.49 11.99
C ALA A 84 2.10 -7.69 13.50
N LYS A 85 3.33 -7.97 13.96
CA LYS A 85 3.67 -8.10 15.39
C LYS A 85 3.84 -6.77 16.11
N ILE A 86 3.99 -5.68 15.38
CA ILE A 86 4.31 -4.35 15.90
C ILE A 86 3.07 -3.46 15.82
N GLY A 87 2.33 -3.52 14.73
CA GLY A 87 1.20 -2.65 14.46
C GLY A 87 0.39 -3.04 13.23
N THR A 88 -0.30 -2.07 12.67
CA THR A 88 -1.24 -2.26 11.57
C THR A 88 -0.92 -1.36 10.39
N HIS A 89 -1.18 -1.85 9.17
CA HIS A 89 -1.20 -1.04 7.97
C HIS A 89 -2.52 -0.28 7.86
N ASP A 90 -2.50 0.88 7.22
CA ASP A 90 -3.64 1.80 7.21
C ASP A 90 -4.42 1.76 5.89
N LEU A 91 -5.72 1.48 5.99
CA LEU A 91 -6.70 1.61 4.90
C LEU A 91 -7.72 2.74 5.16
N GLN A 92 -7.51 3.56 6.18
CA GLN A 92 -8.48 4.57 6.61
C GLN A 92 -8.12 5.99 6.19
N SER A 93 -6.84 6.25 5.91
CA SER A 93 -6.37 7.56 5.48
C SER A 93 -6.63 7.80 4.01
N GLY A 94 -7.02 9.02 3.67
CA GLY A 94 -6.99 9.51 2.30
C GLY A 94 -5.57 9.89 1.85
N HIS A 95 -5.42 10.21 0.57
CA HIS A 95 -4.18 10.75 0.06
C HIS A 95 -3.90 12.12 0.70
N GLY A 96 -2.74 12.23 1.31
CA GLY A 96 -2.26 13.49 1.91
C GLY A 96 -1.37 14.29 0.95
N CYS A 97 -0.43 15.05 1.51
CA CYS A 97 0.54 15.84 0.74
C CYS A 97 1.47 14.92 -0.06
N SER A 98 1.12 14.66 -1.31
CA SER A 98 1.78 13.67 -2.15
C SER A 98 2.44 14.29 -3.39
N GLU A 99 3.13 15.43 -3.23
CA GLU A 99 3.87 16.05 -4.34
C GLU A 99 4.83 15.07 -5.02
N GLY A 100 5.48 14.21 -4.25
CA GLY A 100 6.37 13.17 -4.77
C GLY A 100 5.63 12.14 -5.62
N ILE A 101 4.47 11.67 -5.16
CA ILE A 101 3.63 10.72 -5.90
C ILE A 101 3.05 11.37 -7.16
N LEU A 102 2.55 12.59 -7.07
CA LEU A 102 1.96 13.28 -8.23
C LEU A 102 2.96 13.47 -9.36
N LYS A 103 4.21 13.85 -9.07
CA LYS A 103 5.27 13.96 -10.08
C LYS A 103 5.53 12.66 -10.83
N ILE A 104 5.41 11.51 -10.14
CA ILE A 104 5.62 10.19 -10.74
C ILE A 104 4.40 9.77 -11.58
N LEU A 105 3.20 10.13 -11.15
CA LEU A 105 1.95 9.73 -11.78
C LEU A 105 1.50 10.68 -12.90
N GLU A 106 2.04 11.90 -12.96
CA GLU A 106 1.72 12.89 -13.99
C GLU A 106 1.89 12.35 -15.43
N PRO A 107 2.97 11.62 -15.77
CA PRO A 107 3.10 11.01 -17.10
C PRO A 107 2.01 10.01 -17.45
N LEU A 108 1.30 9.45 -16.47
CA LEU A 108 0.15 8.56 -16.65
C LEU A 108 -1.18 9.31 -16.74
N GLY A 109 -1.16 10.66 -16.72
CA GLY A 109 -2.36 11.50 -16.76
C GLY A 109 -3.14 11.52 -15.44
N ILE A 110 -2.57 11.05 -14.34
CA ILE A 110 -3.19 11.05 -13.01
C ILE A 110 -2.91 12.38 -12.33
N ARG A 111 -3.99 13.08 -11.98
CA ARG A 111 -3.95 14.36 -11.26
C ARG A 111 -4.40 14.17 -9.81
N PHE A 112 -4.20 15.18 -8.98
CA PHE A 112 -4.58 15.18 -7.58
C PHE A 112 -6.05 14.78 -7.36
N GLU A 113 -6.96 15.32 -8.13
CA GLU A 113 -8.40 15.06 -8.04
C GLU A 113 -8.79 13.61 -8.41
N ASN A 114 -7.91 12.90 -9.13
CA ASN A 114 -8.11 11.51 -9.56
C ASN A 114 -7.19 10.53 -8.84
N LEU A 115 -6.40 11.01 -7.88
CA LEU A 115 -5.48 10.17 -7.12
C LEU A 115 -6.27 9.26 -6.16
N PRO A 116 -6.13 7.93 -6.25
CA PRO A 116 -6.80 7.02 -5.31
C PRO A 116 -6.22 7.16 -3.90
N ASP A 117 -7.04 6.85 -2.90
CA ASP A 117 -6.56 6.75 -1.53
C ASP A 117 -5.53 5.61 -1.41
N PRO A 118 -4.38 5.87 -0.77
CA PRO A 118 -3.32 4.87 -0.67
C PRO A 118 -3.56 3.86 0.43
N LEU A 119 -2.85 2.74 0.35
CA LEU A 119 -2.55 1.91 1.51
C LEU A 119 -1.33 2.51 2.23
N GLY A 120 -1.50 2.92 3.48
CA GLY A 120 -0.42 3.40 4.32
C GLY A 120 0.32 2.25 4.99
N PHE A 121 1.42 1.78 4.41
CA PHE A 121 2.27 0.78 5.06
C PHE A 121 2.97 1.37 6.29
N PHE A 122 3.10 0.57 7.34
CA PHE A 122 3.80 0.87 8.60
C PHE A 122 3.22 2.05 9.40
N ARG A 123 1.99 2.48 9.12
CA ARG A 123 1.38 3.66 9.78
C ARG A 123 0.94 3.39 11.23
N ASN A 124 0.63 2.16 11.58
CA ASN A 124 0.22 1.74 12.92
C ASN A 124 -0.99 2.51 13.47
N LEU A 125 -2.17 2.23 12.94
CA LEU A 125 -3.43 2.78 13.44
C LEU A 125 -4.13 1.78 14.37
N LYS A 126 -4.86 2.30 15.35
CA LYS A 126 -5.88 1.57 16.11
C LYS A 126 -7.26 2.16 15.88
N ILE A 127 -8.26 1.29 15.84
CA ILE A 127 -9.66 1.68 15.88
C ILE A 127 -10.22 1.22 17.22
N THR A 128 -10.77 2.16 17.98
CA THR A 128 -11.37 1.86 19.28
C THR A 128 -12.78 1.27 19.10
N PRO A 129 -13.35 0.57 20.12
CA PRO A 129 -14.70 0.02 20.02
C PRO A 129 -15.78 1.07 19.75
N ASP A 130 -15.56 2.34 20.15
CA ASP A 130 -16.44 3.48 19.87
C ASP A 130 -16.14 4.16 18.52
N GLY A 131 -15.32 3.55 17.67
CA GLY A 131 -15.07 3.96 16.29
C GLY A 131 -14.06 5.08 16.09
N LYS A 132 -13.28 5.44 17.11
CA LYS A 132 -12.22 6.46 16.97
C LYS A 132 -10.96 5.87 16.36
N ILE A 133 -10.37 6.59 15.43
CA ILE A 133 -9.06 6.28 14.84
C ILE A 133 -7.97 6.93 15.69
N ARG A 134 -7.01 6.12 16.14
CA ARG A 134 -5.89 6.58 16.96
C ARG A 134 -4.56 6.18 16.33
N PRO A 135 -3.81 7.13 15.76
CA PRO A 135 -2.44 6.88 15.34
C PRO A 135 -1.58 6.47 16.54
N GLN A 136 -0.77 5.45 16.36
CA GLN A 136 0.21 5.03 17.36
C GLN A 136 1.56 5.70 17.07
N PRO A 137 2.30 6.14 18.10
CA PRO A 137 3.40 7.10 17.91
C PRO A 137 4.70 6.51 17.34
N LYS A 138 4.79 5.20 17.07
CA LYS A 138 6.07 4.62 16.62
C LYS A 138 5.88 3.60 15.51
N GLY A 139 6.65 3.76 14.45
CA GLY A 139 6.99 2.70 13.51
C GLY A 139 7.96 1.68 14.16
N PRO A 140 8.39 0.68 13.41
CA PRO A 140 9.36 -0.31 13.91
C PRO A 140 10.70 0.34 14.24
N LEU A 141 11.38 -0.17 15.27
CA LEU A 141 12.74 0.29 15.63
C LEU A 141 13.77 -0.12 14.57
N GLU A 142 13.61 -1.32 14.04
CA GLU A 142 14.41 -1.87 12.95
C GLU A 142 13.57 -1.98 11.67
N PRO A 143 14.19 -1.98 10.48
CA PRO A 143 13.45 -2.18 9.24
C PRO A 143 12.70 -3.50 9.25
N VAL A 144 11.45 -3.46 8.81
CA VAL A 144 10.59 -4.64 8.60
C VAL A 144 10.14 -4.70 7.16
N SER A 145 9.81 -5.90 6.71
CA SER A 145 9.41 -6.12 5.31
C SER A 145 7.97 -6.59 5.22
N ILE A 146 7.34 -6.24 4.11
CA ILE A 146 6.10 -6.83 3.63
C ILE A 146 6.31 -7.34 2.21
N ASP A 147 5.80 -8.51 1.91
CA ASP A 147 5.89 -9.16 0.60
C ASP A 147 4.52 -9.22 -0.06
N LEU A 148 4.43 -8.71 -1.27
CA LEU A 148 3.23 -8.62 -2.09
C LEU A 148 3.45 -9.35 -3.41
N GLU A 149 2.65 -10.37 -3.70
CA GLU A 149 2.64 -11.07 -5.00
C GLU A 149 1.59 -10.45 -5.91
N ALA A 150 1.95 -10.13 -7.15
CA ALA A 150 1.02 -9.68 -8.18
C ALA A 150 0.14 -10.84 -8.69
N GLU A 151 -1.17 -10.63 -8.79
CA GLU A 151 -2.18 -11.63 -9.20
C GLU A 151 -2.78 -11.39 -10.59
#